data_e1bdac7213409b27bf6c279fb812c771
#
_entry.id   e1bdac7213409b27bf6c279fb812c771
#
_cell.length_a   1.000
_cell.length_b   1.000
_cell.length_c   1.000
_cell.angle_alpha   90.00
_cell.angle_beta   90.00
_cell.angle_gamma   90.00
#
_symmetry.space_group_name_H-M   'P 1'
#
loop_
_entity.id
_entity.type
_entity.pdbx_description
1 polymer ?
#
loop_
_entity_poly.entity_id
_entity_poly.type
_entity_poly.pdbx_seq_one_letter_code
_entity_poly.pdbx_strand_id
1 'polypeptide(L)'
;MISGQYIKKLAGNAGFDLCGITPCKHLAENESYFREWLAKGYGSSLEYLERNLDKRFDVRRLVEGAQTVVVCAVSYKNPLGEGYPPGCRTKIASYARNRDYHPVLKGMLGTMLEAL
;
A
#
# COMPACT_ATOMS: atom_id res chain seq x y z
N MET A 1 -21.72 -12.66 10.07
CA MET A 1 -20.86 -12.41 8.88
C MET A 1 -20.53 -10.92 8.83
N ILE A 2 -19.27 -10.58 8.69
CA ILE A 2 -18.82 -9.19 8.59
C ILE A 2 -19.13 -8.65 7.18
N SER A 3 -19.87 -7.55 7.09
CA SER A 3 -20.20 -6.96 5.79
C SER A 3 -19.09 -6.05 5.26
N GLY A 4 -18.97 -5.95 3.93
CA GLY A 4 -18.00 -5.04 3.32
C GLY A 4 -18.24 -3.57 3.69
N GLN A 5 -19.47 -3.16 3.91
CA GLN A 5 -19.79 -1.80 4.37
C GLN A 5 -19.26 -1.54 5.78
N TYR A 6 -19.35 -2.54 6.65
CA TYR A 6 -18.81 -2.44 8.01
C TYR A 6 -17.29 -2.27 7.97
N ILE A 7 -16.57 -3.07 7.17
CA ILE A 7 -15.12 -2.94 6.98
C ILE A 7 -14.75 -1.55 6.47
N LYS A 8 -15.46 -1.02 5.48
CA LYS A 8 -15.22 0.33 4.96
C LYS A 8 -15.43 1.42 6.01
N LYS A 9 -16.44 1.24 6.87
CA LYS A 9 -16.69 2.16 8.00
C LYS A 9 -15.53 2.11 9.00
N LEU A 10 -15.03 0.92 9.33
CA LEU A 10 -13.87 0.77 10.22
C LEU A 10 -12.62 1.43 9.64
N ALA A 11 -12.39 1.26 8.34
CA ALA A 11 -11.27 1.92 7.65
C ALA A 11 -11.36 3.45 7.74
N GLY A 12 -12.54 4.03 7.49
CA GLY A 12 -12.77 5.47 7.66
C GLY A 12 -12.54 5.94 9.09
N ASN A 13 -13.03 5.19 10.08
CA ASN A 13 -12.81 5.50 11.49
C ASN A 13 -11.32 5.42 11.90
N ALA A 14 -10.56 4.53 11.26
CA ALA A 14 -9.12 4.43 11.47
C ALA A 14 -8.30 5.52 10.74
N GLY A 15 -8.96 6.38 9.94
CA GLY A 15 -8.35 7.52 9.27
C GLY A 15 -7.97 7.26 7.80
N PHE A 16 -8.36 6.14 7.21
CA PHE A 16 -8.15 5.92 5.77
C PHE A 16 -9.13 6.72 4.93
N ASP A 17 -8.63 7.29 3.83
CA ASP A 17 -9.44 8.06 2.88
C ASP A 17 -10.22 7.16 1.93
N LEU A 18 -9.65 6.01 1.56
CA LEU A 18 -10.27 5.04 0.66
C LEU A 18 -10.09 3.61 1.20
N CYS A 19 -11.11 2.78 0.94
CA CYS A 19 -11.06 1.36 1.24
C CYS A 19 -11.77 0.56 0.15
N GLY A 20 -11.05 -0.38 -0.44
CA GLY A 20 -11.55 -1.36 -1.40
C GLY A 20 -11.49 -2.78 -0.84
N ILE A 21 -12.38 -3.63 -1.30
CA ILE A 21 -12.43 -5.05 -0.92
C ILE A 21 -12.50 -5.90 -2.18
N THR A 22 -11.65 -6.90 -2.28
CA THR A 22 -11.58 -7.79 -3.45
C THR A 22 -11.33 -9.22 -3.00
N PRO A 23 -11.83 -10.24 -3.71
CA PRO A 23 -11.46 -11.62 -3.44
C PRO A 23 -9.98 -11.86 -3.73
N CYS A 24 -9.38 -12.79 -3.00
CA CYS A 24 -8.04 -13.26 -3.28
C CYS A 24 -8.00 -13.99 -4.62
N LYS A 25 -7.10 -13.59 -5.49
CA LYS A 25 -6.84 -14.25 -6.76
C LYS A 25 -5.38 -14.10 -7.17
N HIS A 26 -4.91 -15.02 -7.98
CA HIS A 26 -3.61 -14.87 -8.63
C HIS A 26 -3.68 -13.77 -9.70
N LEU A 27 -2.77 -12.81 -9.64
CA LEU A 27 -2.67 -11.70 -10.58
C LEU A 27 -1.74 -12.08 -11.74
N ALA A 28 -2.13 -13.08 -12.54
CA ALA A 28 -1.28 -13.70 -13.56
C ALA A 28 -0.79 -12.72 -14.64
N GLU A 29 -1.66 -11.83 -15.10
CA GLU A 29 -1.28 -10.82 -16.10
C GLU A 29 -0.25 -9.83 -15.55
N ASN A 30 -0.47 -9.36 -14.31
CA ASN A 30 0.47 -8.46 -13.64
C ASN A 30 1.81 -9.15 -13.38
N GLU A 31 1.81 -10.42 -13.00
CA GLU A 31 3.01 -11.20 -12.81
C GLU A 31 3.80 -11.35 -14.11
N SER A 32 3.13 -11.71 -15.21
CA SER A 32 3.76 -11.85 -16.52
C SER A 32 4.42 -10.55 -16.96
N TYR A 33 3.68 -9.44 -16.86
CA TYR A 33 4.21 -8.12 -17.18
C TYR A 33 5.41 -7.73 -16.33
N PHE A 34 5.35 -7.98 -15.02
CA PHE A 34 6.42 -7.62 -14.09
C PHE A 34 7.70 -8.46 -14.33
N ARG A 35 7.54 -9.75 -14.61
CA ARG A 35 8.67 -10.62 -14.97
C ARG A 35 9.35 -10.17 -16.27
N GLU A 36 8.57 -9.79 -17.28
CA GLU A 36 9.11 -9.24 -18.53
C GLU A 36 9.84 -7.91 -18.28
N TRP A 37 9.26 -7.05 -17.42
CA TRP A 37 9.86 -5.78 -17.02
C TRP A 37 11.21 -5.97 -16.30
N LEU A 38 11.30 -6.95 -15.41
CA LEU A 38 12.56 -7.33 -14.76
C LEU A 38 13.57 -7.90 -15.77
N ALA A 39 13.13 -8.77 -16.69
CA ALA A 39 13.99 -9.36 -17.71
C ALA A 39 14.62 -8.31 -18.64
N LYS A 40 13.95 -7.18 -18.83
CA LYS A 40 14.47 -6.02 -19.57
C LYS A 40 15.46 -5.17 -18.75
N GLY A 41 15.76 -5.54 -17.51
CA GLY A 41 16.70 -4.84 -16.64
C GLY A 41 16.15 -3.55 -16.02
N TYR A 42 14.84 -3.30 -16.09
CA TYR A 42 14.23 -2.07 -15.55
C TYR A 42 14.23 -2.01 -14.03
N GLY A 43 14.44 -3.14 -13.34
CA GLY A 43 14.64 -3.19 -11.90
C GLY A 43 15.94 -2.53 -11.45
N SER A 44 16.89 -2.31 -12.37
CA SER A 44 18.19 -1.73 -12.08
C SER A 44 18.88 -2.43 -10.89
N SER A 45 19.39 -1.67 -9.93
CA SER A 45 20.03 -2.17 -8.70
C SER A 45 19.07 -2.50 -7.55
N LEU A 46 17.76 -2.46 -7.80
CA LEU A 46 16.74 -2.70 -6.78
C LEU A 46 16.46 -4.21 -6.62
N GLU A 47 17.41 -4.93 -6.05
CA GLU A 47 17.35 -6.40 -5.90
C GLU A 47 16.10 -6.89 -5.15
N TYR A 48 15.52 -6.07 -4.26
CA TYR A 48 14.30 -6.44 -3.53
C TYR A 48 13.09 -6.65 -4.43
N LEU A 49 13.10 -6.11 -5.66
CA LEU A 49 12.04 -6.30 -6.64
C LEU A 49 11.98 -7.73 -7.18
N GLU A 50 13.10 -8.45 -7.17
CA GLU A 50 13.20 -9.84 -7.61
C GLU A 50 12.82 -10.84 -6.53
N ARG A 51 12.73 -10.38 -5.26
CA ARG A 51 12.46 -11.27 -4.13
C ARG A 51 10.98 -11.59 -4.01
N ASN A 52 10.69 -12.83 -3.62
CA ASN A 52 9.33 -13.31 -3.29
C ASN A 52 8.30 -13.06 -4.40
N LEU A 53 8.67 -13.23 -5.65
CA LEU A 53 7.77 -13.03 -6.80
C LEU A 53 6.51 -13.91 -6.72
N ASP A 54 6.66 -15.13 -6.23
CA ASP A 54 5.56 -16.08 -6.02
C ASP A 54 4.49 -15.56 -5.03
N LYS A 55 4.93 -14.83 -3.99
CA LYS A 55 4.04 -14.25 -2.97
C LYS A 55 3.47 -12.89 -3.38
N ARG A 56 4.18 -12.17 -4.23
CA ARG A 56 3.82 -10.82 -4.64
C ARG A 56 2.50 -10.76 -5.43
N PHE A 57 2.24 -11.77 -6.23
CA PHE A 57 1.10 -11.81 -7.13
C PHE A 57 -0.02 -12.75 -6.68
N ASP A 58 0.16 -13.44 -5.56
CA ASP A 58 -0.87 -14.27 -4.96
C ASP A 58 -0.79 -14.22 -3.43
N VAL A 59 -1.66 -13.45 -2.82
CA VAL A 59 -1.69 -13.24 -1.37
C VAL A 59 -1.93 -14.55 -0.59
N ARG A 60 -2.52 -15.58 -1.21
CA ARG A 60 -2.73 -16.89 -0.59
C ARG A 60 -1.42 -17.63 -0.34
N ARG A 61 -0.35 -17.23 -1.03
CA ARG A 61 1.02 -17.69 -0.79
C ARG A 61 1.67 -17.05 0.44
N LEU A 62 1.13 -15.90 0.87
CA LEU A 62 1.59 -15.19 2.05
C LEU A 62 0.76 -15.55 3.29
N VAL A 63 -0.56 -15.66 3.12
CA VAL A 63 -1.51 -15.98 4.18
C VAL A 63 -2.37 -17.15 3.72
N GLU A 64 -2.09 -18.32 4.26
CA GLU A 64 -2.84 -19.53 3.94
C GLU A 64 -4.33 -19.37 4.32
N GLY A 65 -5.22 -19.79 3.45
CA GLY A 65 -6.66 -19.68 3.66
C GLY A 65 -7.24 -18.29 3.44
N ALA A 66 -6.44 -17.29 3.05
CA ALA A 66 -6.95 -15.97 2.72
C ALA A 66 -7.97 -16.03 1.57
N GLN A 67 -9.14 -15.43 1.78
CA GLN A 67 -10.21 -15.36 0.79
C GLN A 67 -10.45 -13.95 0.27
N THR A 68 -10.13 -12.94 1.09
CA THR A 68 -10.44 -11.54 0.80
C THR A 68 -9.24 -10.66 1.11
N VAL A 69 -9.01 -9.67 0.25
CA VAL A 69 -8.03 -8.59 0.46
C VAL A 69 -8.78 -7.29 0.72
N VAL A 70 -8.38 -6.60 1.78
CA VAL A 70 -8.82 -5.24 2.07
C VAL A 70 -7.68 -4.29 1.70
N VAL A 71 -7.95 -3.36 0.81
CA VAL A 71 -6.96 -2.38 0.33
C VAL A 71 -7.35 -1.00 0.85
N CYS A 72 -6.48 -0.41 1.64
CA CYS A 72 -6.70 0.91 2.21
C CYS A 72 -5.72 1.92 1.63
N ALA A 73 -6.16 3.16 1.46
CA ALA A 73 -5.32 4.25 1.00
C ALA A 73 -5.51 5.49 1.88
N VAL A 74 -4.42 6.21 2.10
CA VAL A 74 -4.41 7.48 2.81
C VAL A 74 -3.60 8.50 2.01
N SER A 75 -4.09 9.73 1.91
CA SER A 75 -3.37 10.81 1.26
C SER A 75 -2.18 11.26 2.09
N TYR A 76 -1.03 11.39 1.47
CA TYR A 76 0.15 12.03 2.07
C TYR A 76 0.24 13.54 1.77
N LYS A 77 -0.79 14.11 1.16
CA LYS A 77 -0.85 15.56 0.90
C LYS A 77 -0.81 16.31 2.23
N ASN A 78 0.22 17.13 2.36
CA ASN A 78 0.44 17.92 3.58
C ASN A 78 0.01 19.36 3.32
N PRO A 79 -0.91 19.94 4.13
CA PRO A 79 -1.31 21.35 4.02
C PRO A 79 -0.16 22.33 4.28
N LEU A 80 0.88 21.90 5.01
CA LEU A 80 2.12 22.69 5.19
C LEU A 80 2.98 22.77 3.92
N GLY A 81 2.55 22.10 2.83
CA GLY A 81 3.27 22.00 1.58
C GLY A 81 3.19 23.22 0.67
N GLU A 82 2.61 24.32 1.11
CA GLU A 82 2.50 25.54 0.32
C GLU A 82 3.79 26.36 0.35
N GLY A 83 4.79 25.82 -0.29
CA GLY A 83 6.00 26.55 -0.55
C GLY A 83 7.20 26.16 0.31
N TYR A 84 8.34 26.36 -0.26
CA TYR A 84 9.63 26.31 0.42
C TYR A 84 9.98 27.71 0.91
N PRO A 85 10.76 27.84 1.98
CA PRO A 85 11.27 29.14 2.40
C PRO A 85 11.94 29.86 1.23
N PRO A 86 11.83 31.18 1.15
CA PRO A 86 12.53 31.98 0.14
C PRO A 86 14.01 31.61 0.09
N GLY A 87 14.55 31.38 -1.11
CA GLY A 87 15.96 31.02 -1.29
C GLY A 87 16.30 29.55 -1.15
N CYS A 88 15.34 28.70 -0.84
CA CYS A 88 15.53 27.24 -0.81
C CYS A 88 15.76 26.70 -2.23
N ARG A 89 16.95 26.15 -2.48
CA ARG A 89 17.32 25.56 -3.79
C ARG A 89 16.89 24.10 -3.92
N THR A 90 16.78 23.40 -2.80
CA THR A 90 16.47 21.99 -2.78
C THR A 90 14.98 21.79 -2.50
N LYS A 91 14.31 21.01 -3.35
CA LYS A 91 12.90 20.63 -3.17
C LYS A 91 12.82 19.16 -2.82
N ILE A 92 12.13 18.83 -1.73
CA ILE A 92 11.89 17.47 -1.27
C ILE A 92 10.45 17.10 -1.63
N ALA A 93 10.26 15.91 -2.19
CA ALA A 93 8.93 15.40 -2.53
C ALA A 93 8.00 15.38 -1.30
N SER A 94 6.73 15.67 -1.51
CA SER A 94 5.73 15.81 -0.43
C SER A 94 5.67 14.58 0.47
N TYR A 95 5.75 13.38 -0.09
CA TYR A 95 5.71 12.14 0.69
C TYR A 95 6.89 11.99 1.66
N ALA A 96 8.06 12.53 1.31
CA ALA A 96 9.28 12.46 2.12
C ALA A 96 9.32 13.51 3.26
N ARG A 97 8.39 14.44 3.29
CA ARG A 97 8.29 15.49 4.31
C ARG A 97 7.38 15.12 5.48
N ASN A 98 6.76 13.95 5.43
CA ASN A 98 5.90 13.42 6.48
C ASN A 98 6.68 12.46 7.40
N ARG A 99 6.02 12.01 8.45
CA ARG A 99 6.53 10.90 9.25
C ARG A 99 6.69 9.65 8.39
N ASP A 100 7.56 8.75 8.80
CA ASP A 100 7.64 7.43 8.17
C ASP A 100 6.25 6.77 8.13
N TYR A 101 5.79 6.46 6.94
CA TYR A 101 4.46 5.91 6.73
C TYR A 101 4.30 4.47 7.24
N HIS A 102 5.39 3.72 7.38
CA HIS A 102 5.32 2.33 7.83
C HIS A 102 4.67 2.17 9.22
N PRO A 103 5.16 2.84 10.29
CA PRO A 103 4.49 2.75 11.59
C PRO A 103 3.12 3.42 11.60
N VAL A 104 2.91 4.47 10.82
CA VAL A 104 1.61 5.17 10.76
C VAL A 104 0.55 4.23 10.17
N LEU A 105 0.79 3.66 8.99
CA LEU A 105 -0.15 2.75 8.35
C LEU A 105 -0.36 1.47 9.17
N LYS A 106 0.71 0.93 9.75
CA LYS A 106 0.61 -0.24 10.62
C LYS A 106 -0.27 0.02 11.83
N GLY A 107 -0.15 1.19 12.46
CA GLY A 107 -1.01 1.62 13.57
C GLY A 107 -2.48 1.75 13.15
N MET A 108 -2.75 2.38 12.02
CA MET A 108 -4.11 2.54 11.47
C MET A 108 -4.75 1.18 11.15
N LEU A 109 -4.02 0.27 10.53
CA LEU A 109 -4.47 -1.11 10.26
C LEU A 109 -4.68 -1.90 11.56
N GLY A 110 -3.83 -1.71 12.57
CA GLY A 110 -3.99 -2.30 13.89
C GLY A 110 -5.29 -1.86 14.56
N THR A 111 -5.58 -0.57 14.57
CA THR A 111 -6.85 -0.02 15.11
C THR A 111 -8.06 -0.63 14.39
N MET A 112 -7.98 -0.80 13.08
CA MET A 112 -9.02 -1.42 12.29
C MET A 112 -9.21 -2.90 12.63
N LEU A 113 -8.10 -3.63 12.84
CA LEU A 113 -8.11 -5.05 13.20
C LEU A 113 -8.69 -5.30 14.59
N GLU A 114 -8.35 -4.45 15.57
CA GLU A 114 -8.89 -4.54 16.94
C GLU A 114 -10.39 -4.29 17.01
N ALA A 115 -10.96 -3.59 16.03
CA ALA A 115 -12.37 -3.29 15.95
C ALA A 115 -13.18 -4.34 15.15
N LEU A 116 -12.53 -5.35 14.57
CA LEU A 116 -13.16 -6.46 13.87
C LEU A 116 -13.60 -7.56 14.81
#